data_dac91dd4803ef3fe553e0955d6739410
#
_entry.id   dac91dd4803ef3fe553e0955d6739410
#
_cell.length_a   1.000
_cell.length_b   1.000
_cell.length_c   1.000
_cell.angle_alpha   90.00
_cell.angle_beta   90.00
_cell.angle_gamma   90.00
#
_symmetry.space_group_name_H-M   'P 1'
#
loop_
_entity.id
_entity.type
_entity.pdbx_description
1 polymer ?
#
loop_
_entity_poly.entity_id
_entity_poly.type
_entity_poly.pdbx_seq_one_letter_code
_entity_poly.pdbx_strand_id
1 'polypeptide(L)'
;MFIGLAAAAVAVFGIFVTGSEAVVTGGALIGFALGWAFLGWGTTRFTNRPQRWAYLPAAILGTAGVALVALRPGDGAMADLTWIWAPGFVALACFIGWQSHRGIRGLRALPVYLVVAATLAAGVGGLFQAAAGDPRTAAGPMPGRLVDVGGYRLHLDCVGTGSPTVVLLNGLGETSPQWARVSAPIARSTRVCTYDRAGQGWSDDSPNPADATQAATDLHRLLAEAGEPGPYVLAGHSLGGIHALTYAHLYRKQVAGVVLLDSSSPHQAELMKSFYGEYRLMRRVLAATPTLARLGVGHLRDILSAPALPRRPRRQAAAFADSPRGWANQRAEFATLPTAFMESQAATSLGHIPLVVLTSRETSEQTPGWKTAQDQLATLSTNTRHTVADVSHMDFLLDHAGASISVTGIDDVITAACTGTALTGNPAATTNPPPRCTHRGGWSSD
;
A
#
# COMPACT_ATOMS: atom_id res chain seq x y z
N MET A 1 -25.53 19.99 -12.98
CA MET A 1 -24.94 18.81 -12.30
C MET A 1 -23.72 18.30 -13.01
N PHE A 2 -23.75 18.08 -14.33
CA PHE A 2 -22.54 17.70 -15.09
C PHE A 2 -21.36 18.67 -14.93
N ILE A 3 -21.63 19.97 -14.86
CA ILE A 3 -20.60 20.99 -14.61
C ILE A 3 -19.92 20.79 -13.26
N GLY A 4 -20.68 20.48 -12.20
CA GLY A 4 -20.10 20.23 -10.87
C GLY A 4 -19.27 18.97 -10.85
N LEU A 5 -19.71 17.90 -11.50
CA LEU A 5 -18.94 16.65 -11.63
C LEU A 5 -17.65 16.88 -12.43
N ALA A 6 -17.75 17.59 -13.56
CA ALA A 6 -16.58 17.94 -14.37
C ALA A 6 -15.57 18.82 -13.60
N ALA A 7 -16.07 19.85 -12.89
CA ALA A 7 -15.22 20.71 -12.05
C ALA A 7 -14.55 19.93 -10.91
N ALA A 8 -15.27 19.04 -10.23
CA ALA A 8 -14.71 18.16 -9.21
C ALA A 8 -13.65 17.22 -9.80
N ALA A 9 -13.92 16.60 -10.96
CA ALA A 9 -12.96 15.75 -11.65
C ALA A 9 -11.69 16.51 -12.06
N VAL A 10 -11.82 17.71 -12.59
CA VAL A 10 -10.66 18.57 -12.92
C VAL A 10 -9.88 18.92 -11.66
N ALA A 11 -10.54 19.27 -10.56
CA ALA A 11 -9.87 19.56 -9.30
C ALA A 11 -9.10 18.34 -8.77
N VAL A 12 -9.72 17.15 -8.71
CA VAL A 12 -9.12 15.92 -8.16
C VAL A 12 -8.02 15.36 -9.06
N PHE A 13 -8.33 15.21 -10.37
CA PHE A 13 -7.44 14.50 -11.29
C PHE A 13 -6.52 15.40 -12.11
N GLY A 14 -6.69 16.73 -12.02
CA GLY A 14 -5.91 17.72 -12.76
C GLY A 14 -5.11 18.67 -11.88
N ILE A 15 -5.78 19.35 -10.94
CA ILE A 15 -5.18 20.45 -10.17
C ILE A 15 -4.51 19.96 -8.88
N PHE A 16 -5.19 19.15 -8.09
CA PHE A 16 -4.78 18.77 -6.73
C PHE A 16 -4.20 17.36 -6.63
N VAL A 17 -3.74 16.77 -7.71
CA VAL A 17 -3.22 15.37 -7.77
C VAL A 17 -2.14 15.09 -6.72
N THR A 18 -1.30 16.09 -6.41
CA THR A 18 -0.20 15.96 -5.44
C THR A 18 -0.54 16.51 -4.06
N GLY A 19 -1.76 17.06 -3.88
CA GLY A 19 -2.20 17.63 -2.61
C GLY A 19 -2.45 16.56 -1.54
N SER A 20 -2.52 16.95 -0.26
CA SER A 20 -2.98 16.05 0.81
C SER A 20 -4.44 15.61 0.58
N GLU A 21 -4.92 14.61 1.34
CA GLU A 21 -6.33 14.18 1.30
C GLU A 21 -7.27 15.37 1.46
N ALA A 22 -7.00 16.24 2.44
CA ALA A 22 -7.81 17.42 2.73
C ALA A 22 -7.91 18.36 1.50
N VAL A 23 -6.78 18.59 0.79
CA VAL A 23 -6.74 19.45 -0.40
C VAL A 23 -7.52 18.82 -1.56
N VAL A 24 -7.37 17.54 -1.78
CA VAL A 24 -8.09 16.81 -2.85
C VAL A 24 -9.59 16.80 -2.57
N THR A 25 -10.00 16.43 -1.34
CA THR A 25 -11.39 16.44 -0.91
C THR A 25 -11.99 17.84 -0.99
N GLY A 26 -11.24 18.84 -0.50
CA GLY A 26 -11.66 20.24 -0.56
C GLY A 26 -11.89 20.72 -1.98
N GLY A 27 -10.99 20.38 -2.92
CA GLY A 27 -11.13 20.67 -4.34
C GLY A 27 -12.38 20.01 -4.95
N ALA A 28 -12.65 18.75 -4.61
CA ALA A 28 -13.86 18.06 -5.05
C ALA A 28 -15.14 18.75 -4.54
N LEU A 29 -15.19 19.12 -3.26
CA LEU A 29 -16.32 19.83 -2.66
C LEU A 29 -16.56 21.19 -3.30
N ILE A 30 -15.50 21.96 -3.60
CA ILE A 30 -15.60 23.23 -4.35
C ILE A 30 -16.19 22.97 -5.73
N GLY A 31 -15.73 21.96 -6.45
CA GLY A 31 -16.28 21.58 -7.76
C GLY A 31 -17.78 21.27 -7.70
N PHE A 32 -18.21 20.49 -6.73
CA PHE A 32 -19.65 20.20 -6.51
C PHE A 32 -20.43 21.47 -6.13
N ALA A 33 -19.86 22.32 -5.28
CA ALA A 33 -20.47 23.61 -4.91
C ALA A 33 -20.73 24.49 -6.13
N LEU A 34 -19.78 24.58 -7.07
CA LEU A 34 -19.97 25.30 -8.35
C LEU A 34 -21.11 24.71 -9.17
N GLY A 35 -21.25 23.38 -9.20
CA GLY A 35 -22.36 22.71 -9.87
C GLY A 35 -23.73 23.09 -9.29
N TRP A 36 -23.84 23.12 -7.96
CA TRP A 36 -25.07 23.56 -7.27
C TRP A 36 -25.36 25.05 -7.46
N ALA A 37 -24.34 25.91 -7.37
CA ALA A 37 -24.48 27.35 -7.63
C ALA A 37 -24.95 27.61 -9.07
N PHE A 38 -24.39 26.90 -10.05
CA PHE A 38 -24.78 26.99 -11.44
C PHE A 38 -26.22 26.53 -11.67
N LEU A 39 -26.67 25.46 -10.99
CA LEU A 39 -28.07 25.01 -11.03
C LEU A 39 -29.00 26.10 -10.50
N GLY A 40 -28.70 26.70 -9.33
CA GLY A 40 -29.48 27.79 -8.75
C GLY A 40 -29.54 29.00 -9.68
N TRP A 41 -28.40 29.45 -10.18
CA TRP A 41 -28.29 30.57 -11.11
C TRP A 41 -29.02 30.30 -12.44
N GLY A 42 -28.75 29.17 -13.08
CA GLY A 42 -29.31 28.82 -14.38
C GLY A 42 -30.83 28.68 -14.34
N THR A 43 -31.40 28.03 -13.29
CA THR A 43 -32.83 27.93 -13.15
C THR A 43 -33.51 29.28 -12.86
N THR A 44 -32.85 30.15 -12.10
CA THR A 44 -33.33 31.51 -11.82
C THR A 44 -33.32 32.40 -13.08
N ARG A 45 -32.28 32.24 -13.93
CA ARG A 45 -32.07 33.09 -15.11
C ARG A 45 -32.85 32.64 -16.35
N PHE A 46 -33.05 31.32 -16.54
CA PHE A 46 -33.52 30.73 -17.79
C PHE A 46 -34.81 29.93 -17.65
N THR A 47 -35.43 29.86 -16.46
CA THR A 47 -36.66 29.08 -16.27
C THR A 47 -37.69 29.84 -15.42
N ASN A 48 -38.96 29.49 -15.59
CA ASN A 48 -40.06 30.03 -14.78
C ASN A 48 -40.21 29.33 -13.41
N ARG A 49 -39.29 28.42 -13.07
CA ARG A 49 -39.26 27.66 -11.81
C ARG A 49 -37.90 27.72 -11.16
N PRO A 50 -37.53 28.87 -10.54
CA PRO A 50 -36.23 29.05 -9.93
C PRO A 50 -35.99 28.08 -8.77
N GLN A 51 -34.86 27.38 -8.80
CA GLN A 51 -34.45 26.43 -7.74
C GLN A 51 -33.47 27.10 -6.76
N ARG A 52 -33.91 28.18 -6.08
CA ARG A 52 -33.06 28.96 -5.17
C ARG A 52 -32.51 28.14 -4.00
N TRP A 53 -33.18 27.06 -3.60
CA TRP A 53 -32.71 26.15 -2.57
C TRP A 53 -31.34 25.52 -2.89
N ALA A 54 -30.95 25.47 -4.18
CA ALA A 54 -29.66 24.93 -4.62
C ALA A 54 -28.45 25.75 -4.12
N TYR A 55 -28.67 27.01 -3.72
CA TYR A 55 -27.60 27.80 -3.12
C TYR A 55 -27.18 27.33 -1.72
N LEU A 56 -28.06 26.62 -0.97
CA LEU A 56 -27.70 26.09 0.34
C LEU A 56 -26.65 24.96 0.24
N PRO A 57 -26.83 23.91 -0.54
CA PRO A 57 -25.76 22.92 -0.75
C PRO A 57 -24.49 23.55 -1.37
N ALA A 58 -24.62 24.55 -2.26
CA ALA A 58 -23.47 25.26 -2.80
C ALA A 58 -22.65 25.95 -1.70
N ALA A 59 -23.31 26.66 -0.78
CA ALA A 59 -22.65 27.35 0.32
C ALA A 59 -21.99 26.36 1.29
N ILE A 60 -22.70 25.31 1.70
CA ILE A 60 -22.17 24.30 2.64
C ILE A 60 -20.94 23.61 2.05
N LEU A 61 -21.03 23.07 0.84
CA LEU A 61 -19.93 22.35 0.21
C LEU A 61 -18.77 23.29 -0.14
N GLY A 62 -19.07 24.53 -0.57
CA GLY A 62 -18.05 25.53 -0.92
C GLY A 62 -17.25 25.98 0.31
N THR A 63 -17.92 26.31 1.41
CA THR A 63 -17.23 26.71 2.65
C THR A 63 -16.42 25.58 3.25
N ALA A 64 -16.97 24.36 3.29
CA ALA A 64 -16.23 23.16 3.75
C ALA A 64 -15.02 22.89 2.86
N GLY A 65 -15.18 22.97 1.54
CA GLY A 65 -14.09 22.76 0.59
C GLY A 65 -12.98 23.80 0.73
N VAL A 66 -13.32 25.07 0.84
CA VAL A 66 -12.33 26.15 1.07
C VAL A 66 -11.61 25.95 2.42
N ALA A 67 -12.34 25.60 3.47
CA ALA A 67 -11.74 25.34 4.79
C ALA A 67 -10.73 24.18 4.73
N LEU A 68 -11.04 23.06 4.06
CA LEU A 68 -10.12 21.94 3.92
C LEU A 68 -8.86 22.31 3.12
N VAL A 69 -9.00 23.08 2.04
CA VAL A 69 -7.85 23.54 1.23
C VAL A 69 -6.96 24.50 2.01
N ALA A 70 -7.58 25.41 2.81
CA ALA A 70 -6.86 26.42 3.57
C ALA A 70 -6.17 25.86 4.82
N LEU A 71 -6.89 25.05 5.60
CA LEU A 71 -6.43 24.54 6.91
C LEU A 71 -5.59 23.26 6.79
N ARG A 72 -5.79 22.47 5.73
CA ARG A 72 -5.06 21.23 5.44
C ARG A 72 -4.96 20.29 6.66
N PRO A 73 -6.11 19.93 7.29
CA PRO A 73 -6.08 19.05 8.44
C PRO A 73 -5.38 17.74 8.12
N GLY A 74 -4.60 17.22 9.08
CA GLY A 74 -3.98 15.90 8.99
C GLY A 74 -4.99 14.77 9.13
N ASP A 75 -4.52 13.52 8.99
CA ASP A 75 -5.38 12.33 8.92
C ASP A 75 -6.25 12.14 10.19
N GLY A 76 -5.69 12.36 11.37
CA GLY A 76 -6.44 12.30 12.64
C GLY A 76 -7.59 13.31 12.69
N ALA A 77 -7.33 14.58 12.34
CA ALA A 77 -8.37 15.61 12.29
C ALA A 77 -9.42 15.31 11.20
N MET A 78 -9.02 14.74 10.06
CA MET A 78 -9.96 14.29 9.03
C MET A 78 -10.85 13.14 9.55
N ALA A 79 -10.30 12.23 10.37
CA ALA A 79 -11.07 11.17 11.02
C ALA A 79 -12.12 11.74 12.00
N ASP A 80 -11.72 12.69 12.84
CA ASP A 80 -12.64 13.37 13.77
C ASP A 80 -13.73 14.13 13.05
N LEU A 81 -13.38 14.85 11.98
CA LEU A 81 -14.33 15.58 11.15
C LEU A 81 -15.36 14.65 10.47
N THR A 82 -15.04 13.36 10.30
CA THR A 82 -15.98 12.40 9.72
C THR A 82 -17.26 12.26 10.55
N TRP A 83 -17.16 12.34 11.86
CA TRP A 83 -18.33 12.34 12.77
C TRP A 83 -19.25 13.56 12.60
N ILE A 84 -18.78 14.63 11.98
CA ILE A 84 -19.54 15.86 11.73
C ILE A 84 -20.12 15.85 10.30
N TRP A 85 -19.27 15.63 9.29
CA TRP A 85 -19.73 15.75 7.91
C TRP A 85 -20.58 14.57 7.44
N ALA A 86 -20.36 13.35 7.97
CA ALA A 86 -21.12 12.18 7.51
C ALA A 86 -22.61 12.28 7.85
N PRO A 87 -23.07 12.60 9.09
CA PRO A 87 -24.46 12.91 9.35
C PRO A 87 -24.94 14.17 8.60
N GLY A 88 -24.06 15.15 8.41
CA GLY A 88 -24.35 16.33 7.58
C GLY A 88 -24.70 15.98 6.13
N PHE A 89 -24.02 15.02 5.53
CA PHE A 89 -24.32 14.52 4.18
C PHE A 89 -25.66 13.78 4.13
N VAL A 90 -25.99 13.00 5.16
CA VAL A 90 -27.33 12.36 5.26
C VAL A 90 -28.42 13.44 5.32
N ALA A 91 -28.26 14.44 6.18
CA ALA A 91 -29.21 15.55 6.30
C ALA A 91 -29.32 16.35 4.97
N LEU A 92 -28.19 16.60 4.32
CA LEU A 92 -28.14 17.29 3.03
C LEU A 92 -28.85 16.48 1.93
N ALA A 93 -28.65 15.16 1.87
CA ALA A 93 -29.32 14.27 0.94
C ALA A 93 -30.85 14.29 1.15
N CYS A 94 -31.30 14.21 2.41
CA CYS A 94 -32.72 14.32 2.76
C CYS A 94 -33.29 15.68 2.34
N PHE A 95 -32.59 16.76 2.61
CA PHE A 95 -33.00 18.12 2.19
C PHE A 95 -33.11 18.25 0.67
N ILE A 96 -32.10 17.83 -0.07
CA ILE A 96 -32.10 17.88 -1.54
C ILE A 96 -33.24 16.99 -2.11
N GLY A 97 -33.43 15.79 -1.57
CA GLY A 97 -34.48 14.86 -1.98
C GLY A 97 -35.87 15.46 -1.78
N TRP A 98 -36.12 16.06 -0.59
CA TRP A 98 -37.37 16.72 -0.26
C TRP A 98 -37.70 17.91 -1.18
N GLN A 99 -36.72 18.79 -1.43
CA GLN A 99 -36.87 19.94 -2.32
C GLN A 99 -37.09 19.50 -3.78
N SER A 100 -36.36 18.48 -4.20
CA SER A 100 -36.48 17.92 -5.57
C SER A 100 -37.85 17.31 -5.82
N HIS A 101 -38.38 16.56 -4.84
CA HIS A 101 -39.71 15.95 -4.92
C HIS A 101 -40.84 17.00 -5.11
N ARG A 102 -40.68 18.17 -4.47
CA ARG A 102 -41.64 19.28 -4.58
C ARG A 102 -41.52 20.07 -5.87
N GLY A 103 -40.27 20.22 -6.40
CA GLY A 103 -39.97 21.16 -7.49
C GLY A 103 -39.78 20.53 -8.87
N ILE A 104 -39.41 19.25 -8.98
CA ILE A 104 -39.00 18.63 -10.23
C ILE A 104 -39.83 17.34 -10.46
N ARG A 105 -40.43 17.19 -11.64
CA ARG A 105 -41.28 16.04 -11.97
C ARG A 105 -40.75 15.27 -13.19
N GLY A 106 -41.05 13.95 -13.23
CA GLY A 106 -40.72 13.04 -14.34
C GLY A 106 -39.23 12.75 -14.45
N LEU A 107 -38.79 12.33 -15.64
CA LEU A 107 -37.39 11.91 -15.92
C LEU A 107 -36.34 13.01 -15.67
N ARG A 108 -36.72 14.27 -15.63
CA ARG A 108 -35.83 15.40 -15.32
C ARG A 108 -35.32 15.39 -13.87
N ALA A 109 -36.02 14.66 -12.98
CA ALA A 109 -35.59 14.50 -11.59
C ALA A 109 -34.50 13.42 -11.42
N LEU A 110 -34.37 12.49 -12.38
CA LEU A 110 -33.43 11.37 -12.29
C LEU A 110 -31.96 11.79 -11.96
N PRO A 111 -31.35 12.77 -12.64
CA PRO A 111 -30.00 13.19 -12.31
C PRO A 111 -29.86 13.73 -10.88
N VAL A 112 -30.89 14.38 -10.34
CA VAL A 112 -30.89 14.89 -8.97
C VAL A 112 -31.02 13.75 -7.97
N TYR A 113 -31.90 12.78 -8.23
CA TYR A 113 -32.02 11.61 -7.36
C TYR A 113 -30.77 10.73 -7.36
N LEU A 114 -30.02 10.64 -8.46
CA LEU A 114 -28.71 9.98 -8.48
C LEU A 114 -27.71 10.68 -7.54
N VAL A 115 -27.71 12.02 -7.52
CA VAL A 115 -26.87 12.78 -6.58
C VAL A 115 -27.34 12.62 -5.15
N VAL A 116 -28.66 12.61 -4.89
CA VAL A 116 -29.21 12.32 -3.56
C VAL A 116 -28.74 10.94 -3.08
N ALA A 117 -28.88 9.92 -3.92
CA ALA A 117 -28.45 8.57 -3.60
C ALA A 117 -26.94 8.50 -3.31
N ALA A 118 -26.10 9.15 -4.15
CA ALA A 118 -24.66 9.20 -3.94
C ALA A 118 -24.27 9.95 -2.67
N THR A 119 -24.93 11.09 -2.37
CA THR A 119 -24.69 11.86 -1.14
C THR A 119 -25.13 11.10 0.11
N LEU A 120 -26.24 10.38 0.03
CA LEU A 120 -26.73 9.52 1.11
C LEU A 120 -25.76 8.35 1.34
N ALA A 121 -25.35 7.67 0.28
CA ALA A 121 -24.38 6.58 0.35
C ALA A 121 -23.04 7.04 0.94
N ALA A 122 -22.55 8.23 0.56
CA ALA A 122 -21.36 8.84 1.11
C ALA A 122 -21.52 9.13 2.62
N GLY A 123 -22.66 9.66 3.04
CA GLY A 123 -22.95 9.92 4.46
C GLY A 123 -23.02 8.64 5.28
N VAL A 124 -23.76 7.62 4.81
CA VAL A 124 -23.90 6.32 5.49
C VAL A 124 -22.56 5.58 5.53
N GLY A 125 -21.84 5.54 4.40
CA GLY A 125 -20.52 4.92 4.33
C GLY A 125 -19.48 5.61 5.23
N GLY A 126 -19.54 6.97 5.31
CA GLY A 126 -18.71 7.74 6.22
C GLY A 126 -19.01 7.45 7.70
N LEU A 127 -20.28 7.30 8.08
CA LEU A 127 -20.66 6.89 9.43
C LEU A 127 -20.17 5.48 9.75
N PHE A 128 -20.28 4.55 8.78
CA PHE A 128 -19.78 3.19 8.95
C PHE A 128 -18.26 3.19 9.12
N GLN A 129 -17.53 3.95 8.31
CA GLN A 129 -16.06 4.09 8.43
C GLN A 129 -15.65 4.73 9.76
N ALA A 130 -16.37 5.78 10.20
CA ALA A 130 -16.10 6.39 11.52
C ALA A 130 -16.32 5.41 12.67
N ALA A 131 -17.39 4.59 12.58
CA ALA A 131 -17.70 3.57 13.58
C ALA A 131 -16.69 2.40 13.56
N ALA A 132 -16.03 2.11 12.44
CA ALA A 132 -14.96 1.12 12.35
C ALA A 132 -13.71 1.52 13.18
N GLY A 133 -13.51 2.82 13.42
CA GLY A 133 -12.47 3.35 14.30
C GLY A 133 -11.04 3.25 13.73
N ASP A 134 -10.06 3.27 14.64
CA ASP A 134 -8.64 3.13 14.27
C ASP A 134 -8.39 1.72 13.73
N PRO A 135 -7.80 1.59 12.51
CA PRO A 135 -7.50 0.30 11.89
C PRO A 135 -6.60 -0.58 12.76
N ARG A 136 -5.72 0.00 13.57
CA ARG A 136 -4.87 -0.73 14.52
C ARG A 136 -5.69 -1.44 15.60
N THR A 137 -6.75 -0.80 16.07
CA THR A 137 -7.69 -1.40 17.02
C THR A 137 -8.59 -2.43 16.33
N ALA A 138 -9.11 -2.12 15.14
CA ALA A 138 -9.96 -3.02 14.35
C ALA A 138 -9.23 -4.31 13.93
N ALA A 139 -7.92 -4.24 13.67
CA ALA A 139 -7.06 -5.39 13.40
C ALA A 139 -6.97 -6.36 14.60
N GLY A 140 -7.32 -5.91 15.81
CA GLY A 140 -7.23 -6.70 17.03
C GLY A 140 -5.82 -6.71 17.64
N PRO A 141 -5.52 -7.68 18.54
CA PRO A 141 -4.22 -7.70 19.21
C PRO A 141 -3.05 -7.70 18.25
N MET A 142 -2.17 -6.72 18.42
CA MET A 142 -0.92 -6.61 17.64
C MET A 142 0.00 -7.78 18.00
N PRO A 143 0.52 -8.54 17.02
CA PRO A 143 1.63 -9.46 17.27
C PRO A 143 2.92 -8.65 17.41
N GLY A 144 3.95 -9.24 18.04
CA GLY A 144 5.24 -8.56 18.18
C GLY A 144 5.20 -7.29 19.04
N ARG A 145 5.95 -6.26 18.64
CA ARG A 145 6.13 -5.04 19.41
C ARG A 145 6.39 -3.81 18.53
N LEU A 146 6.21 -2.62 19.10
CA LEU A 146 6.68 -1.37 18.53
C LEU A 146 8.09 -1.05 19.06
N VAL A 147 8.98 -0.67 18.16
CA VAL A 147 10.38 -0.33 18.46
C VAL A 147 10.65 1.09 17.97
N ASP A 148 11.23 1.93 18.82
CA ASP A 148 11.60 3.31 18.46
C ASP A 148 12.81 3.31 17.51
N VAL A 149 12.69 4.04 16.41
CA VAL A 149 13.75 4.15 15.39
C VAL A 149 14.29 5.58 15.27
N GLY A 150 14.09 6.38 16.30
CA GLY A 150 14.54 7.78 16.35
C GLY A 150 13.40 8.79 16.28
N GLY A 151 12.41 8.65 17.17
CA GLY A 151 11.30 9.58 17.36
C GLY A 151 9.95 9.11 16.80
N TYR A 152 9.90 7.95 16.17
CA TYR A 152 8.69 7.23 15.80
C TYR A 152 8.94 5.73 15.90
N ARG A 153 7.87 4.93 16.03
CA ARG A 153 7.99 3.50 16.30
C ARG A 153 7.55 2.68 15.10
N LEU A 154 8.31 1.65 14.80
CA LEU A 154 7.95 0.66 13.80
C LEU A 154 7.54 -0.65 14.45
N HIS A 155 6.54 -1.29 13.87
CA HIS A 155 6.09 -2.61 14.26
C HIS A 155 7.06 -3.67 13.76
N LEU A 156 7.42 -4.59 14.65
CA LEU A 156 8.27 -5.75 14.37
C LEU A 156 7.70 -6.98 15.07
N ASP A 157 7.49 -8.06 14.31
CA ASP A 157 7.09 -9.37 14.83
C ASP A 157 8.10 -10.43 14.39
N CYS A 158 8.88 -10.93 15.35
CA CYS A 158 9.90 -11.94 15.10
C CYS A 158 9.56 -13.23 15.83
N VAL A 159 9.47 -14.33 15.08
CA VAL A 159 9.13 -15.66 15.57
C VAL A 159 10.18 -16.68 15.15
N GLY A 160 10.18 -17.83 15.84
CA GLY A 160 11.21 -18.86 15.62
C GLY A 160 12.56 -18.54 16.27
N THR A 161 13.53 -19.45 16.12
CA THR A 161 14.89 -19.35 16.67
C THR A 161 15.89 -19.94 15.69
N GLY A 162 17.07 -19.35 15.60
CA GLY A 162 18.13 -19.80 14.69
C GLY A 162 18.77 -18.66 13.91
N SER A 163 19.69 -19.00 13.03
CA SER A 163 20.43 -18.06 12.17
C SER A 163 20.62 -18.72 10.80
N PRO A 164 20.62 -17.94 9.71
CA PRO A 164 20.43 -16.47 9.65
C PRO A 164 18.99 -16.07 9.99
N THR A 165 18.80 -14.83 10.44
CA THR A 165 17.45 -14.27 10.61
C THR A 165 16.88 -13.89 9.25
N VAL A 166 15.70 -14.37 8.93
CA VAL A 166 14.95 -13.97 7.72
C VAL A 166 14.18 -12.69 8.00
N VAL A 167 14.28 -11.69 7.15
CA VAL A 167 13.51 -10.45 7.22
C VAL A 167 12.62 -10.36 5.98
N LEU A 168 11.30 -10.24 6.20
CA LEU A 168 10.28 -10.20 5.16
C LEU A 168 9.87 -8.75 4.90
N LEU A 169 10.07 -8.30 3.66
CA LEU A 169 9.88 -6.90 3.26
C LEU A 169 8.62 -6.76 2.38
N ASN A 170 7.68 -5.99 2.88
CA ASN A 170 6.37 -5.73 2.25
C ASN A 170 6.49 -5.04 0.89
N GLY A 171 5.61 -5.38 -0.04
CA GLY A 171 5.36 -4.62 -1.26
C GLY A 171 4.61 -3.30 -1.02
N LEU A 172 4.16 -2.67 -2.10
CA LEU A 172 3.40 -1.43 -2.06
C LEU A 172 2.03 -1.66 -1.39
N GLY A 173 1.77 -0.93 -0.30
CA GLY A 173 0.50 -1.01 0.43
C GLY A 173 0.27 -2.34 1.16
N GLU A 174 1.26 -3.23 1.21
CA GLU A 174 1.22 -4.45 1.99
C GLU A 174 1.53 -4.19 3.47
N THR A 175 1.13 -5.16 4.30
CA THR A 175 1.39 -5.16 5.74
C THR A 175 1.84 -6.53 6.21
N SER A 176 2.49 -6.59 7.37
CA SER A 176 3.07 -7.81 7.92
C SER A 176 2.14 -9.03 8.00
N PRO A 177 0.80 -8.91 8.24
CA PRO A 177 -0.09 -10.07 8.24
C PRO A 177 -0.17 -10.84 6.92
N GLN A 178 0.14 -10.21 5.78
CA GLN A 178 0.09 -10.87 4.48
C GLN A 178 1.16 -11.95 4.32
N TRP A 179 2.23 -11.89 5.11
CA TRP A 179 3.28 -12.88 5.14
C TRP A 179 2.96 -14.16 5.94
N ALA A 180 1.77 -14.27 6.52
CA ALA A 180 1.43 -15.36 7.44
C ALA A 180 1.64 -16.78 6.87
N ARG A 181 1.45 -16.97 5.54
CA ARG A 181 1.67 -18.27 4.88
C ARG A 181 3.14 -18.56 4.65
N VAL A 182 4.00 -17.56 4.62
CA VAL A 182 5.45 -17.69 4.43
C VAL A 182 6.16 -17.73 5.78
N SER A 183 5.84 -16.81 6.69
CA SER A 183 6.53 -16.69 7.98
C SER A 183 6.35 -17.92 8.88
N ALA A 184 5.15 -18.50 8.92
CA ALA A 184 4.86 -19.62 9.80
C ALA A 184 5.65 -20.92 9.46
N PRO A 185 5.85 -21.33 8.20
CA PRO A 185 6.77 -22.41 7.85
C PRO A 185 8.22 -22.09 8.19
N ILE A 186 8.73 -20.90 7.82
CA ILE A 186 10.12 -20.48 8.04
C ILE A 186 10.45 -20.45 9.55
N ALA A 187 9.51 -20.02 10.39
CA ALA A 187 9.69 -19.99 11.85
C ALA A 187 9.99 -21.37 12.48
N ARG A 188 9.73 -22.47 11.78
CA ARG A 188 10.06 -23.82 12.25
C ARG A 188 11.53 -24.17 12.08
N SER A 189 12.21 -23.53 11.11
CA SER A 189 13.61 -23.81 10.76
C SER A 189 14.58 -22.74 11.27
N THR A 190 14.19 -21.48 11.24
CA THR A 190 15.04 -20.37 11.67
C THR A 190 14.20 -19.24 12.28
N ARG A 191 14.88 -18.15 12.69
CA ARG A 191 14.21 -16.91 13.11
C ARG A 191 13.72 -16.15 11.91
N VAL A 192 12.47 -15.66 11.94
CA VAL A 192 11.88 -14.86 10.89
C VAL A 192 11.19 -13.64 11.48
N CYS A 193 11.41 -12.48 10.88
CA CYS A 193 10.85 -11.20 11.25
C CYS A 193 10.00 -10.64 10.10
N THR A 194 8.77 -10.26 10.42
CA THR A 194 7.93 -9.37 9.61
C THR A 194 7.90 -8.00 10.24
N TYR A 195 7.82 -6.95 9.45
CA TYR A 195 7.69 -5.59 9.97
C TYR A 195 6.80 -4.75 9.08
N ASP A 196 6.25 -3.69 9.65
CA ASP A 196 5.51 -2.69 8.89
C ASP A 196 6.39 -1.43 8.76
N ARG A 197 6.57 -0.93 7.52
CA ARG A 197 7.26 0.34 7.29
C ARG A 197 6.47 1.49 7.92
N ALA A 198 7.10 2.64 8.07
CA ALA A 198 6.42 3.84 8.58
C ALA A 198 5.13 4.12 7.81
N GLY A 199 4.06 4.40 8.53
CA GLY A 199 2.72 4.59 8.00
C GLY A 199 1.94 3.31 7.68
N GLN A 200 2.60 2.15 7.56
CA GLN A 200 1.93 0.86 7.32
C GLN A 200 1.50 0.17 8.62
N GLY A 201 0.48 -0.67 8.52
CA GLY A 201 0.08 -1.57 9.59
C GLY A 201 -0.01 -0.90 10.96
N TRP A 202 0.69 -1.46 11.93
CA TRP A 202 0.76 -0.92 13.30
C TRP A 202 1.83 0.16 13.50
N SER A 203 2.72 0.39 12.53
CA SER A 203 3.79 1.39 12.65
C SER A 203 3.25 2.81 12.75
N ASP A 204 4.00 3.67 13.43
CA ASP A 204 3.72 5.12 13.45
C ASP A 204 4.06 5.74 12.07
N ASP A 205 3.58 6.94 11.80
CA ASP A 205 3.94 7.70 10.62
C ASP A 205 5.34 8.29 10.79
N SER A 206 6.08 8.43 9.69
CA SER A 206 7.39 9.08 9.68
C SER A 206 7.28 10.54 9.23
N PRO A 207 8.07 11.46 9.79
CA PRO A 207 8.24 12.80 9.23
C PRO A 207 9.10 12.81 7.95
N ASN A 208 9.80 11.70 7.67
CA ASN A 208 10.73 11.55 6.55
C ASN A 208 9.99 11.02 5.29
N PRO A 209 10.57 11.23 4.08
CA PRO A 209 10.04 10.64 2.86
C PRO A 209 9.98 9.12 2.92
N ALA A 210 8.99 8.53 2.24
CA ALA A 210 8.84 7.07 2.13
C ALA A 210 9.63 6.52 0.93
N ASP A 211 10.93 6.89 0.81
CA ASP A 211 11.83 6.40 -0.23
C ASP A 211 12.61 5.13 0.20
N ALA A 212 13.37 4.55 -0.71
CA ALA A 212 14.06 3.29 -0.46
C ALA A 212 15.23 3.45 0.52
N THR A 213 15.94 4.56 0.48
CA THR A 213 17.06 4.85 1.39
C THR A 213 16.56 5.04 2.82
N GLN A 214 15.48 5.77 3.02
CA GLN A 214 14.87 5.93 4.34
C GLN A 214 14.34 4.60 4.86
N ALA A 215 13.64 3.82 4.02
CA ALA A 215 13.13 2.50 4.41
C ALA A 215 14.24 1.53 4.83
N ALA A 216 15.38 1.53 4.12
CA ALA A 216 16.55 0.72 4.48
C ALA A 216 17.20 1.19 5.78
N THR A 217 17.31 2.50 6.00
CA THR A 217 17.86 3.10 7.22
C THR A 217 16.98 2.79 8.42
N ASP A 218 15.67 2.90 8.26
CA ASP A 218 14.68 2.58 9.29
C ASP A 218 14.74 1.10 9.68
N LEU A 219 14.82 0.21 8.68
CA LEU A 219 14.96 -1.22 8.94
C LEU A 219 16.26 -1.55 9.68
N HIS A 220 17.37 -0.91 9.30
CA HIS A 220 18.64 -1.10 10.00
C HIS A 220 18.54 -0.70 11.48
N ARG A 221 17.98 0.48 11.76
CA ARG A 221 17.74 0.94 13.14
C ARG A 221 16.78 0.02 13.88
N LEU A 222 15.69 -0.37 13.24
CA LEU A 222 14.69 -1.27 13.80
C LEU A 222 15.29 -2.58 14.28
N LEU A 223 16.10 -3.24 13.46
CA LEU A 223 16.76 -4.50 13.80
C LEU A 223 17.79 -4.32 14.91
N ALA A 224 18.57 -3.24 14.87
CA ALA A 224 19.55 -2.93 15.90
C ALA A 224 18.91 -2.64 17.27
N GLU A 225 17.92 -1.75 17.31
CA GLU A 225 17.20 -1.38 18.55
C GLU A 225 16.35 -2.54 19.09
N ALA A 226 15.88 -3.42 18.20
CA ALA A 226 15.18 -4.62 18.59
C ALA A 226 16.09 -5.70 19.18
N GLY A 227 17.42 -5.59 19.02
CA GLY A 227 18.40 -6.62 19.39
C GLY A 227 18.30 -7.88 18.52
N GLU A 228 17.86 -7.72 17.27
CA GLU A 228 17.78 -8.85 16.32
C GLU A 228 19.13 -9.01 15.62
N PRO A 229 19.84 -10.12 15.88
CA PRO A 229 21.19 -10.26 15.32
C PRO A 229 21.14 -10.62 13.83
N GLY A 230 22.06 -10.05 13.04
CA GLY A 230 22.40 -10.54 11.72
C GLY A 230 23.33 -11.76 11.77
N PRO A 231 23.74 -12.33 10.62
CA PRO A 231 23.41 -11.82 9.30
C PRO A 231 21.96 -12.15 8.89
N TYR A 232 21.42 -11.37 7.91
CA TYR A 232 20.03 -11.48 7.47
C TYR A 232 19.90 -12.12 6.09
N VAL A 233 18.86 -12.92 5.91
CA VAL A 233 18.30 -13.23 4.59
C VAL A 233 17.12 -12.30 4.36
N LEU A 234 17.22 -11.45 3.33
CA LEU A 234 16.21 -10.47 2.99
C LEU A 234 15.28 -11.07 1.92
N ALA A 235 13.99 -11.20 2.22
CA ALA A 235 13.00 -11.66 1.25
C ALA A 235 12.01 -10.51 0.96
N GLY A 236 12.06 -9.95 -0.25
CA GLY A 236 11.24 -8.81 -0.66
C GLY A 236 10.23 -9.17 -1.73
N HIS A 237 8.96 -8.85 -1.50
CA HIS A 237 7.89 -8.97 -2.49
C HIS A 237 7.65 -7.63 -3.19
N SER A 238 7.51 -7.64 -4.52
CA SER A 238 7.15 -6.44 -5.28
C SER A 238 8.11 -5.26 -4.97
N LEU A 239 7.60 -4.13 -4.49
CA LEU A 239 8.41 -2.98 -4.03
C LEU A 239 9.37 -3.35 -2.89
N GLY A 240 9.03 -4.35 -2.08
CA GLY A 240 9.90 -4.86 -1.01
C GLY A 240 11.26 -5.36 -1.50
N GLY A 241 11.35 -5.80 -2.75
CA GLY A 241 12.63 -6.16 -3.35
C GLY A 241 13.55 -4.96 -3.60
N ILE A 242 13.00 -3.80 -3.96
CA ILE A 242 13.74 -2.53 -4.06
C ILE A 242 14.34 -2.17 -2.69
N HIS A 243 13.54 -2.30 -1.62
CA HIS A 243 14.02 -2.04 -0.26
C HIS A 243 15.09 -3.05 0.17
N ALA A 244 14.95 -4.34 -0.20
CA ALA A 244 15.94 -5.37 0.07
C ALA A 244 17.28 -5.08 -0.65
N LEU A 245 17.23 -4.68 -1.91
CA LEU A 245 18.43 -4.32 -2.69
C LEU A 245 19.11 -3.06 -2.13
N THR A 246 18.33 -2.04 -1.75
CA THR A 246 18.87 -0.82 -1.14
C THR A 246 19.51 -1.12 0.21
N TYR A 247 18.86 -1.96 1.04
CA TYR A 247 19.45 -2.42 2.29
C TYR A 247 20.75 -3.19 2.06
N ALA A 248 20.77 -4.13 1.10
CA ALA A 248 21.95 -4.91 0.78
C ALA A 248 23.10 -4.06 0.22
N HIS A 249 22.80 -2.94 -0.43
CA HIS A 249 23.82 -1.96 -0.84
C HIS A 249 24.42 -1.21 0.35
N LEU A 250 23.56 -0.66 1.23
CA LEU A 250 23.99 0.19 2.35
C LEU A 250 24.64 -0.61 3.49
N TYR A 251 24.14 -1.81 3.77
CA TYR A 251 24.51 -2.63 4.92
C TYR A 251 24.99 -4.03 4.52
N ARG A 252 25.82 -4.10 3.48
CA ARG A 252 26.23 -5.35 2.82
C ARG A 252 26.76 -6.41 3.79
N LYS A 253 27.56 -6.01 4.79
CA LYS A 253 28.12 -6.94 5.78
C LYS A 253 27.08 -7.65 6.63
N GLN A 254 25.86 -7.15 6.69
CA GLN A 254 24.76 -7.73 7.45
C GLN A 254 23.89 -8.70 6.63
N VAL A 255 24.17 -8.86 5.31
CA VAL A 255 23.31 -9.64 4.40
C VAL A 255 23.98 -10.96 4.06
N ALA A 256 23.32 -12.07 4.42
CA ALA A 256 23.71 -13.44 4.10
C ALA A 256 23.08 -13.95 2.79
N GLY A 257 21.93 -13.39 2.38
CA GLY A 257 21.22 -13.81 1.16
C GLY A 257 20.07 -12.90 0.82
N VAL A 258 19.60 -12.98 -0.42
CA VAL A 258 18.47 -12.19 -0.93
C VAL A 258 17.50 -13.08 -1.71
N VAL A 259 16.20 -12.89 -1.47
CA VAL A 259 15.11 -13.52 -2.24
C VAL A 259 14.21 -12.42 -2.77
N LEU A 260 14.02 -12.39 -4.08
CA LEU A 260 13.17 -11.43 -4.77
C LEU A 260 11.93 -12.15 -5.31
N LEU A 261 10.76 -11.81 -4.74
CA LEU A 261 9.47 -12.42 -5.05
C LEU A 261 8.71 -11.49 -5.98
N ASP A 262 8.70 -11.79 -7.27
CA ASP A 262 8.11 -10.98 -8.35
C ASP A 262 8.37 -9.47 -8.15
N SER A 263 9.65 -9.18 -7.88
CA SER A 263 10.12 -7.89 -7.38
C SER A 263 10.08 -6.81 -8.45
N SER A 264 9.82 -5.58 -8.04
CA SER A 264 10.20 -4.41 -8.84
C SER A 264 11.71 -4.39 -9.08
N SER A 265 12.10 -3.79 -10.21
CA SER A 265 13.52 -3.68 -10.61
C SER A 265 14.00 -2.22 -10.52
N PRO A 266 15.25 -1.97 -10.12
CA PRO A 266 15.86 -0.64 -10.19
C PRO A 266 15.74 0.04 -11.56
N HIS A 267 15.78 -0.75 -12.63
CA HIS A 267 15.68 -0.29 -14.01
C HIS A 267 14.28 -0.43 -14.63
N GLN A 268 13.25 -0.65 -13.81
CA GLN A 268 11.88 -0.87 -14.27
C GLN A 268 11.36 0.28 -15.13
N ALA A 269 11.64 1.52 -14.76
CA ALA A 269 11.21 2.71 -15.49
C ALA A 269 11.85 2.82 -16.90
N GLU A 270 13.04 2.25 -17.09
CA GLU A 270 13.78 2.23 -18.35
C GLU A 270 13.32 1.08 -19.26
N LEU A 271 13.06 -0.09 -18.66
CA LEU A 271 12.69 -1.31 -19.35
C LEU A 271 11.23 -1.34 -19.79
N MET A 272 10.36 -0.66 -19.06
CA MET A 272 8.92 -0.58 -19.35
C MET A 272 8.59 0.76 -19.99
N LYS A 273 8.45 0.80 -21.31
CA LYS A 273 8.16 2.03 -22.06
C LYS A 273 6.88 2.75 -21.62
N SER A 274 5.90 2.02 -21.12
CA SER A 274 4.62 2.55 -20.61
C SER A 274 4.72 3.12 -19.18
N PHE A 275 5.79 2.83 -18.44
CA PHE A 275 5.90 3.10 -17.00
C PHE A 275 5.49 4.51 -16.60
N TYR A 276 6.07 5.54 -17.20
CA TYR A 276 5.74 6.93 -16.82
C TYR A 276 4.32 7.35 -17.20
N GLY A 277 3.73 6.73 -18.24
CA GLY A 277 2.32 6.93 -18.61
C GLY A 277 1.39 6.34 -17.55
N GLU A 278 1.60 5.10 -17.19
CA GLU A 278 0.86 4.36 -16.17
C GLU A 278 1.05 4.98 -14.78
N TYR A 279 2.27 5.35 -14.43
CA TYR A 279 2.60 6.05 -13.17
C TYR A 279 1.80 7.35 -13.03
N ARG A 280 1.79 8.20 -14.08
CA ARG A 280 1.00 9.45 -14.04
C ARG A 280 -0.50 9.20 -13.93
N LEU A 281 -1.00 8.19 -14.64
CA LEU A 281 -2.43 7.82 -14.55
C LEU A 281 -2.76 7.31 -13.15
N MET A 282 -1.97 6.37 -12.64
CA MET A 282 -2.21 5.77 -11.33
C MET A 282 -2.08 6.80 -10.20
N ARG A 283 -1.13 7.74 -10.27
CA ARG A 283 -1.05 8.85 -9.31
C ARG A 283 -2.32 9.68 -9.25
N ARG A 284 -2.98 9.89 -10.39
CA ARG A 284 -4.26 10.60 -10.44
C ARG A 284 -5.38 9.76 -9.79
N VAL A 285 -5.43 8.47 -10.10
CA VAL A 285 -6.42 7.57 -9.48
C VAL A 285 -6.22 7.52 -7.97
N LEU A 286 -4.99 7.30 -7.51
CA LEU A 286 -4.67 7.23 -6.09
C LEU A 286 -4.88 8.56 -5.35
N ALA A 287 -4.96 9.69 -6.03
CA ALA A 287 -5.25 10.98 -5.39
C ALA A 287 -6.59 10.98 -4.64
N ALA A 288 -7.60 10.30 -5.17
CA ALA A 288 -8.94 10.24 -4.58
C ALA A 288 -9.12 9.09 -3.58
N THR A 289 -8.20 8.13 -3.52
CA THR A 289 -8.42 6.89 -2.78
C THR A 289 -8.58 7.05 -1.27
N PRO A 290 -7.84 7.93 -0.56
CA PRO A 290 -8.07 8.15 0.87
C PRO A 290 -9.47 8.70 1.14
N THR A 291 -9.94 9.65 0.30
CA THR A 291 -11.30 10.18 0.40
C THR A 291 -12.35 9.10 0.17
N LEU A 292 -12.16 8.24 -0.85
CA LEU A 292 -13.07 7.12 -1.13
C LEU A 292 -13.11 6.12 0.01
N ALA A 293 -11.96 5.80 0.60
CA ALA A 293 -11.88 4.96 1.80
C ALA A 293 -12.65 5.58 2.98
N ARG A 294 -12.53 6.90 3.18
CA ARG A 294 -13.28 7.63 4.21
C ARG A 294 -14.80 7.62 3.97
N LEU A 295 -15.23 7.46 2.73
CA LEU A 295 -16.63 7.22 2.36
C LEU A 295 -17.06 5.74 2.50
N GLY A 296 -16.23 4.87 3.08
CA GLY A 296 -16.51 3.45 3.30
C GLY A 296 -16.30 2.55 2.09
N VAL A 297 -15.75 3.07 0.98
CA VAL A 297 -15.55 2.27 -0.26
C VAL A 297 -14.55 1.13 -0.05
N GLY A 298 -13.57 1.29 0.86
CA GLY A 298 -12.60 0.24 1.19
C GLY A 298 -13.26 -1.09 1.57
N HIS A 299 -14.30 -1.04 2.39
CA HIS A 299 -15.00 -2.23 2.87
C HIS A 299 -15.71 -3.04 1.76
N LEU A 300 -16.04 -2.41 0.61
CA LEU A 300 -16.61 -3.13 -0.54
C LEU A 300 -15.59 -4.08 -1.18
N ARG A 301 -14.31 -3.75 -1.10
CA ARG A 301 -13.23 -4.57 -1.63
C ARG A 301 -13.13 -5.92 -0.90
N ASP A 302 -13.24 -5.92 0.43
CA ASP A 302 -13.17 -7.16 1.23
C ASP A 302 -14.34 -8.12 0.92
N ILE A 303 -15.52 -7.55 0.61
CA ILE A 303 -16.69 -8.33 0.19
C ILE A 303 -16.47 -9.00 -1.18
N LEU A 304 -15.76 -8.32 -2.10
CA LEU A 304 -15.60 -8.75 -3.49
C LEU A 304 -14.37 -9.65 -3.71
N SER A 305 -13.34 -9.52 -2.90
CA SER A 305 -12.05 -10.22 -3.10
C SER A 305 -11.30 -10.43 -1.78
N ALA A 306 -11.87 -11.29 -0.90
CA ALA A 306 -11.20 -11.64 0.35
C ALA A 306 -9.91 -12.45 0.06
N PRO A 307 -8.74 -12.03 0.58
CA PRO A 307 -7.50 -12.79 0.42
C PRO A 307 -7.59 -14.21 0.99
N ALA A 308 -6.93 -15.16 0.34
CA ALA A 308 -6.87 -16.56 0.76
C ALA A 308 -6.00 -16.80 2.02
N LEU A 309 -5.94 -15.83 2.94
CA LEU A 309 -5.20 -15.91 4.19
C LEU A 309 -5.97 -16.63 5.31
N PRO A 310 -5.28 -17.17 6.33
CA PRO A 310 -5.92 -17.64 7.57
C PRO A 310 -6.78 -16.52 8.22
N ARG A 311 -7.81 -16.89 8.97
CA ARG A 311 -8.84 -15.94 9.48
C ARG A 311 -8.28 -14.71 10.18
N ARG A 312 -7.31 -14.87 11.11
CA ARG A 312 -6.74 -13.75 11.87
C ARG A 312 -5.89 -12.83 11.00
N PRO A 313 -4.87 -13.30 10.27
CA PRO A 313 -4.09 -12.47 9.35
C PRO A 313 -4.96 -11.78 8.29
N ARG A 314 -5.97 -12.47 7.72
CA ARG A 314 -6.91 -11.88 6.77
C ARG A 314 -7.64 -10.68 7.35
N ARG A 315 -8.23 -10.82 8.56
CA ARG A 315 -8.90 -9.71 9.24
C ARG A 315 -7.96 -8.54 9.53
N GLN A 316 -6.72 -8.83 9.93
CA GLN A 316 -5.70 -7.82 10.20
C GLN A 316 -5.32 -7.06 8.92
N ALA A 317 -5.02 -7.78 7.84
CA ALA A 317 -4.69 -7.17 6.55
C ALA A 317 -5.84 -6.33 6.00
N ALA A 318 -7.09 -6.82 6.08
CA ALA A 318 -8.28 -6.09 5.65
C ALA A 318 -8.46 -4.78 6.44
N ALA A 319 -8.32 -4.81 7.77
CA ALA A 319 -8.46 -3.61 8.60
C ALA A 319 -7.52 -2.47 8.18
N PHE A 320 -6.31 -2.79 7.74
CA PHE A 320 -5.36 -1.80 7.24
C PHE A 320 -5.64 -1.40 5.78
N ALA A 321 -5.87 -2.38 4.91
CA ALA A 321 -6.08 -2.15 3.49
C ALA A 321 -7.34 -1.34 3.19
N ASP A 322 -8.38 -1.45 4.01
CA ASP A 322 -9.67 -0.77 3.83
C ASP A 322 -9.70 0.62 4.48
N SER A 323 -8.67 0.96 5.27
CA SER A 323 -8.62 2.20 6.03
C SER A 323 -8.18 3.41 5.18
N PRO A 324 -8.66 4.63 5.48
CA PRO A 324 -8.15 5.86 4.87
C PRO A 324 -6.64 6.02 5.04
N ARG A 325 -6.10 5.67 6.21
CA ARG A 325 -4.67 5.71 6.51
C ARG A 325 -3.87 4.75 5.61
N GLY A 326 -4.34 3.52 5.42
CA GLY A 326 -3.70 2.55 4.52
C GLY A 326 -3.64 3.06 3.08
N TRP A 327 -4.71 3.65 2.58
CA TRP A 327 -4.77 4.22 1.23
C TRP A 327 -3.91 5.49 1.10
N ALA A 328 -3.86 6.33 2.14
CA ALA A 328 -2.98 7.50 2.17
C ALA A 328 -1.50 7.10 2.12
N ASN A 329 -1.12 6.06 2.88
CA ASN A 329 0.23 5.52 2.86
C ASN A 329 0.59 4.90 1.51
N GLN A 330 -0.27 4.04 0.94
CA GLN A 330 -0.06 3.46 -0.39
C GLN A 330 0.14 4.55 -1.46
N ARG A 331 -0.65 5.63 -1.38
CA ARG A 331 -0.50 6.79 -2.26
C ARG A 331 0.85 7.49 -2.06
N ALA A 332 1.30 7.66 -0.83
CA ALA A 332 2.59 8.27 -0.50
C ALA A 332 3.76 7.43 -1.02
N GLU A 333 3.76 6.13 -0.77
CA GLU A 333 4.76 5.20 -1.30
C GLU A 333 4.77 5.16 -2.83
N PHE A 334 3.59 5.12 -3.46
CA PHE A 334 3.50 5.17 -4.92
C PHE A 334 4.10 6.46 -5.50
N ALA A 335 3.96 7.57 -4.79
CA ALA A 335 4.51 8.85 -5.22
C ALA A 335 6.04 8.87 -5.25
N THR A 336 6.70 8.06 -4.42
CA THR A 336 8.17 7.97 -4.34
C THR A 336 8.79 6.88 -5.23
N LEU A 337 7.99 6.07 -5.96
CA LEU A 337 8.51 4.98 -6.79
C LEU A 337 9.66 5.38 -7.73
N PRO A 338 9.61 6.49 -8.50
CA PRO A 338 10.73 6.86 -9.35
C PRO A 338 12.02 7.13 -8.56
N THR A 339 11.90 7.76 -7.38
CA THR A 339 13.03 8.01 -6.47
C THR A 339 13.58 6.70 -5.93
N ALA A 340 12.71 5.80 -5.46
CA ALA A 340 13.10 4.51 -4.92
C ALA A 340 13.83 3.64 -5.97
N PHE A 341 13.38 3.67 -7.23
CA PHE A 341 14.07 2.99 -8.33
C PHE A 341 15.47 3.58 -8.57
N MET A 342 15.56 4.91 -8.64
CA MET A 342 16.85 5.60 -8.85
C MET A 342 17.84 5.30 -7.70
N GLU A 343 17.41 5.35 -6.45
CA GLU A 343 18.25 5.04 -5.29
C GLU A 343 18.75 3.59 -5.32
N SER A 344 17.86 2.65 -5.67
CA SER A 344 18.22 1.22 -5.73
C SER A 344 19.17 0.87 -6.88
N GLN A 345 19.33 1.72 -7.90
CA GLN A 345 20.33 1.53 -8.97
C GLN A 345 21.77 1.50 -8.44
N ALA A 346 22.02 2.06 -7.26
CA ALA A 346 23.34 1.95 -6.60
C ALA A 346 23.70 0.50 -6.22
N ALA A 347 22.73 -0.40 -6.11
CA ALA A 347 22.92 -1.83 -5.85
C ALA A 347 23.33 -2.58 -7.14
N THR A 348 24.49 -2.27 -7.69
CA THR A 348 24.96 -2.82 -8.98
C THR A 348 25.38 -4.29 -8.91
N SER A 349 25.72 -4.80 -7.72
CA SER A 349 26.15 -6.19 -7.54
C SER A 349 26.01 -6.65 -6.08
N LEU A 350 25.53 -7.86 -5.92
CA LEU A 350 25.54 -8.60 -4.65
C LEU A 350 26.80 -9.50 -4.50
N GLY A 351 27.68 -9.54 -5.52
CA GLY A 351 28.87 -10.41 -5.54
C GLY A 351 28.51 -11.88 -5.44
N HIS A 352 28.94 -12.57 -4.38
CA HIS A 352 28.65 -13.99 -4.14
C HIS A 352 27.49 -14.24 -3.17
N ILE A 353 26.83 -13.20 -2.68
CA ILE A 353 25.68 -13.35 -1.80
C ILE A 353 24.61 -14.18 -2.55
N PRO A 354 24.10 -15.30 -1.99
CA PRO A 354 23.08 -16.12 -2.62
C PRO A 354 21.84 -15.29 -2.96
N LEU A 355 21.38 -15.42 -4.21
CA LEU A 355 20.22 -14.69 -4.74
C LEU A 355 19.23 -15.65 -5.39
N VAL A 356 17.98 -15.68 -4.93
CA VAL A 356 16.89 -16.33 -5.63
C VAL A 356 15.93 -15.26 -6.17
N VAL A 357 15.62 -15.35 -7.47
CA VAL A 357 14.60 -14.53 -8.13
C VAL A 357 13.45 -15.43 -8.52
N LEU A 358 12.28 -15.18 -7.97
CA LEU A 358 11.02 -15.86 -8.30
C LEU A 358 10.13 -14.89 -9.05
N THR A 359 9.70 -15.27 -10.24
CA THR A 359 8.94 -14.42 -11.15
C THR A 359 7.57 -15.03 -11.43
N SER A 360 6.52 -14.24 -11.36
CA SER A 360 5.17 -14.61 -11.78
C SER A 360 5.12 -14.77 -13.29
N ARG A 361 4.62 -15.92 -13.77
CA ARG A 361 4.34 -16.11 -15.20
C ARG A 361 3.29 -15.13 -15.68
N GLU A 362 2.20 -14.98 -14.92
CA GLU A 362 1.12 -14.08 -15.27
C GLU A 362 1.61 -12.63 -15.43
N THR A 363 2.37 -12.11 -14.47
CA THR A 363 2.93 -10.75 -14.54
C THR A 363 3.85 -10.60 -15.76
N SER A 364 4.67 -11.61 -16.02
CA SER A 364 5.61 -11.60 -17.16
C SER A 364 4.89 -11.56 -18.52
N GLU A 365 3.75 -12.22 -18.63
CA GLU A 365 2.94 -12.26 -19.85
C GLU A 365 2.11 -10.98 -20.03
N GLN A 366 1.60 -10.41 -18.94
CA GLN A 366 0.73 -9.23 -18.96
C GLN A 366 1.50 -7.90 -19.02
N THR A 367 2.76 -7.88 -18.56
CA THR A 367 3.54 -6.64 -18.41
C THR A 367 4.79 -6.67 -19.29
N PRO A 368 4.76 -6.05 -20.47
CA PRO A 368 5.93 -5.98 -21.36
C PRO A 368 7.16 -5.38 -20.68
N GLY A 369 8.29 -6.09 -20.75
CA GLY A 369 9.54 -5.70 -20.10
C GLY A 369 9.75 -6.30 -18.71
N TRP A 370 8.69 -6.84 -18.04
CA TRP A 370 8.81 -7.44 -16.71
C TRP A 370 9.81 -8.59 -16.68
N LYS A 371 9.68 -9.56 -17.60
CA LYS A 371 10.62 -10.68 -17.68
C LYS A 371 12.07 -10.22 -17.85
N THR A 372 12.31 -9.23 -18.72
CA THR A 372 13.65 -8.67 -18.91
C THR A 372 14.18 -8.04 -17.62
N ALA A 373 13.32 -7.36 -16.85
CA ALA A 373 13.70 -6.79 -15.57
C ALA A 373 14.08 -7.88 -14.55
N GLN A 374 13.34 -9.00 -14.52
CA GLN A 374 13.65 -10.14 -13.62
C GLN A 374 14.94 -10.86 -14.04
N ASP A 375 15.16 -11.05 -15.35
CA ASP A 375 16.40 -11.61 -15.87
C ASP A 375 17.63 -10.74 -15.48
N GLN A 376 17.51 -9.41 -15.52
CA GLN A 376 18.54 -8.49 -15.04
C GLN A 376 18.78 -8.59 -13.52
N LEU A 377 17.72 -8.69 -12.70
CA LEU A 377 17.86 -8.91 -11.28
C LEU A 377 18.69 -10.16 -10.97
N ALA A 378 18.49 -11.23 -11.73
CA ALA A 378 19.25 -12.47 -11.57
C ALA A 378 20.74 -12.33 -11.86
N THR A 379 21.18 -11.28 -12.58
CA THR A 379 22.61 -11.03 -12.83
C THR A 379 23.34 -10.31 -11.68
N LEU A 380 22.61 -9.84 -10.66
CA LEU A 380 23.21 -9.10 -9.54
C LEU A 380 24.12 -9.96 -8.67
N SER A 381 23.98 -11.30 -8.70
CA SER A 381 24.85 -12.21 -7.96
C SER A 381 25.46 -13.27 -8.88
N THR A 382 26.71 -13.67 -8.59
CA THR A 382 27.35 -14.83 -9.22
C THR A 382 26.83 -16.16 -8.67
N ASN A 383 26.16 -16.16 -7.51
CA ASN A 383 25.48 -17.31 -6.93
C ASN A 383 23.95 -17.05 -6.98
N THR A 384 23.36 -17.29 -8.13
CA THR A 384 21.98 -16.96 -8.39
C THR A 384 21.17 -18.11 -8.96
N ARG A 385 19.86 -18.12 -8.66
CA ARG A 385 18.86 -18.94 -9.36
C ARG A 385 17.64 -18.09 -9.69
N HIS A 386 17.18 -18.16 -10.93
CA HIS A 386 15.95 -17.52 -11.40
C HIS A 386 14.93 -18.60 -11.79
N THR A 387 13.70 -18.45 -11.31
CA THR A 387 12.60 -19.38 -11.59
C THR A 387 11.33 -18.60 -11.94
N VAL A 388 10.70 -18.95 -13.06
CA VAL A 388 9.36 -18.46 -13.42
C VAL A 388 8.34 -19.46 -12.91
N ALA A 389 7.46 -19.02 -12.02
CA ALA A 389 6.43 -19.83 -11.37
C ALA A 389 5.05 -19.55 -12.01
N ASP A 390 4.24 -20.59 -12.09
CA ASP A 390 2.88 -20.51 -12.63
C ASP A 390 1.89 -20.06 -11.54
N VAL A 391 2.06 -18.82 -11.11
CA VAL A 391 1.29 -18.15 -10.06
C VAL A 391 1.11 -16.68 -10.43
N SER A 392 0.11 -16.01 -9.84
CA SER A 392 -0.06 -14.57 -9.96
C SER A 392 0.88 -13.80 -9.02
N HIS A 393 0.96 -12.47 -9.20
CA HIS A 393 1.82 -11.58 -8.40
C HIS A 393 1.63 -11.77 -6.89
N MET A 394 0.39 -11.74 -6.43
CA MET A 394 0.08 -11.82 -5.00
C MET A 394 0.11 -13.26 -4.44
N ASP A 395 0.06 -14.28 -5.29
CA ASP A 395 0.02 -15.67 -4.85
C ASP A 395 1.29 -16.08 -4.09
N PHE A 396 2.43 -15.46 -4.38
CA PHE A 396 3.66 -15.68 -3.61
C PHE A 396 3.49 -15.47 -2.10
N LEU A 397 2.48 -14.69 -1.68
CA LEU A 397 2.17 -14.43 -0.26
C LEU A 397 0.84 -15.03 0.16
N LEU A 398 -0.19 -14.94 -0.69
CA LEU A 398 -1.57 -15.13 -0.28
C LEU A 398 -2.10 -16.52 -0.57
N ASP A 399 -1.64 -17.18 -1.65
CA ASP A 399 -2.04 -18.55 -1.99
C ASP A 399 -1.13 -19.58 -1.31
N HIS A 400 -1.64 -20.80 -1.16
CA HIS A 400 -0.90 -21.88 -0.52
C HIS A 400 0.26 -22.38 -1.39
N ALA A 401 0.02 -22.58 -2.68
CA ALA A 401 1.03 -23.06 -3.62
C ALA A 401 2.12 -22.01 -3.85
N GLY A 402 1.73 -20.75 -4.10
CA GLY A 402 2.66 -19.64 -4.30
C GLY A 402 3.51 -19.36 -3.06
N ALA A 403 2.91 -19.35 -1.86
CA ALA A 403 3.64 -19.20 -0.61
C ALA A 403 4.63 -20.35 -0.38
N SER A 404 4.30 -21.59 -0.77
CA SER A 404 5.22 -22.73 -0.70
C SER A 404 6.45 -22.54 -1.60
N ILE A 405 6.27 -21.95 -2.80
CA ILE A 405 7.38 -21.60 -3.69
C ILE A 405 8.28 -20.56 -3.03
N SER A 406 7.68 -19.53 -2.40
CA SER A 406 8.42 -18.50 -1.65
C SER A 406 9.23 -19.11 -0.50
N VAL A 407 8.62 -20.00 0.29
CA VAL A 407 9.30 -20.71 1.39
C VAL A 407 10.49 -21.52 0.87
N THR A 408 10.30 -22.28 -0.22
CA THR A 408 11.40 -23.06 -0.84
C THR A 408 12.54 -22.15 -1.29
N GLY A 409 12.24 -21.02 -1.95
CA GLY A 409 13.27 -20.05 -2.36
C GLY A 409 14.05 -19.46 -1.18
N ILE A 410 13.38 -19.19 -0.07
CA ILE A 410 14.01 -18.68 1.16
C ILE A 410 14.89 -19.79 1.79
N ASP A 411 14.40 -21.02 1.90
CA ASP A 411 15.14 -22.15 2.46
C ASP A 411 16.39 -22.50 1.64
N ASP A 412 16.34 -22.38 0.31
CA ASP A 412 17.49 -22.56 -0.57
C ASP A 412 18.57 -21.50 -0.33
N VAL A 413 18.17 -20.24 -0.16
CA VAL A 413 19.10 -19.14 0.14
C VAL A 413 19.70 -19.35 1.55
N ILE A 414 18.92 -19.74 2.55
CA ILE A 414 19.42 -20.08 3.88
C ILE A 414 20.47 -21.19 3.77
N THR A 415 20.14 -22.26 3.04
CA THR A 415 21.04 -23.40 2.85
C THR A 415 22.34 -22.97 2.18
N ALA A 416 22.27 -22.23 1.08
CA ALA A 416 23.44 -21.73 0.37
C ALA A 416 24.30 -20.81 1.25
N ALA A 417 23.67 -19.94 2.04
CA ALA A 417 24.36 -19.04 2.97
C ALA A 417 25.09 -19.80 4.11
N CYS A 418 24.46 -20.88 4.63
CA CYS A 418 25.03 -21.66 5.74
C CYS A 418 26.12 -22.65 5.30
N THR A 419 26.01 -23.19 4.09
CA THR A 419 26.92 -24.24 3.60
C THR A 419 27.99 -23.74 2.64
N GLY A 420 27.83 -22.50 2.12
CA GLY A 420 28.69 -21.95 1.06
C GLY A 420 28.48 -22.65 -0.30
N THR A 421 27.39 -23.40 -0.48
CA THR A 421 27.11 -24.12 -1.73
C THR A 421 26.47 -23.21 -2.77
N ALA A 422 26.69 -23.55 -4.04
CA ALA A 422 26.04 -22.85 -5.15
C ALA A 422 24.54 -23.21 -5.19
N LEU A 423 23.71 -22.21 -5.56
CA LEU A 423 22.30 -22.42 -5.89
C LEU A 423 22.22 -23.18 -7.21
N THR A 424 21.85 -24.46 -7.17
CA THR A 424 21.75 -25.32 -8.37
C THR A 424 20.40 -25.11 -9.09
N GLY A 425 20.40 -25.26 -10.43
CA GLY A 425 19.29 -24.88 -11.30
C GLY A 425 18.00 -25.67 -11.24
N ASN A 426 17.85 -26.66 -10.34
CA ASN A 426 16.59 -27.38 -10.17
C ASN A 426 16.24 -27.51 -8.69
N PRO A 427 15.08 -27.00 -8.22
CA PRO A 427 14.65 -27.22 -6.85
C PRO A 427 14.33 -28.69 -6.67
N ALA A 428 15.28 -29.48 -6.19
CA ALA A 428 14.92 -30.75 -5.59
C ALA A 428 14.08 -30.41 -4.37
N ALA A 429 12.85 -30.91 -4.33
CA ALA A 429 12.01 -30.83 -3.15
C ALA A 429 12.76 -31.48 -1.98
N THR A 430 13.53 -30.68 -1.25
CA THR A 430 14.21 -31.14 -0.04
C THR A 430 13.13 -31.22 1.03
N THR A 431 12.70 -32.42 1.36
CA THR A 431 11.76 -32.74 2.44
C THR A 431 12.36 -32.48 3.82
N ASN A 432 13.63 -32.12 3.90
CA ASN A 432 14.34 -31.82 5.14
C ASN A 432 14.38 -30.32 5.39
N PRO A 433 14.15 -29.86 6.62
CA PRO A 433 14.35 -28.46 6.99
C PRO A 433 15.81 -28.04 6.68
N PRO A 434 16.05 -26.76 6.29
CA PRO A 434 17.39 -26.28 5.98
C PRO A 434 18.33 -26.50 7.17
N PRO A 435 19.61 -26.77 6.92
CA PRO A 435 20.59 -26.96 7.98
C PRO A 435 20.68 -25.67 8.81
N ARG A 436 20.62 -25.81 10.14
CA ARG A 436 20.93 -24.67 11.02
C ARG A 436 22.38 -24.30 10.83
N CYS A 437 22.68 -23.02 10.61
CA CYS A 437 24.06 -22.55 10.61
C CYS A 437 24.66 -22.84 12.00
N THR A 438 25.44 -23.91 12.13
CA THR A 438 26.29 -24.09 13.31
C THR A 438 27.41 -23.07 13.22
N HIS A 439 27.65 -22.33 14.29
CA HIS A 439 28.74 -21.35 14.42
C HIS A 439 30.12 -22.03 14.18
N ARG A 440 30.49 -22.23 12.92
CA ARG A 440 31.84 -22.58 12.48
C ARG A 440 32.18 -21.77 11.24
N GLY A 441 32.57 -20.52 11.45
CA GLY A 441 33.06 -19.65 10.40
C GLY A 441 32.89 -18.20 10.84
N GLY A 442 33.95 -17.61 11.37
CA GLY A 442 33.95 -16.31 11.99
C GLY A 442 33.42 -15.23 11.05
N TRP A 443 32.25 -14.75 11.36
CA TRP A 443 31.83 -13.39 10.96
C TRP A 443 32.52 -12.48 11.99
N SER A 444 33.71 -11.94 11.65
CA SER A 444 34.37 -10.95 12.48
C SER A 444 33.54 -9.67 12.48
N SER A 445 33.20 -9.21 13.64
CA SER A 445 32.70 -7.88 13.92
C SER A 445 33.87 -6.86 13.79
N ASP A 446 34.25 -6.53 12.55
CA ASP A 446 35.14 -5.41 12.26
C ASP A 446 34.48 -4.48 11.24
#